data_032b5fb3fcd26aeffda6353e6802b126
#
_entry.id   032b5fb3fcd26aeffda6353e6802b126
#
_cell.length_a   1.000
_cell.length_b   1.000
_cell.length_c   1.000
_cell.angle_alpha   90.00
_cell.angle_beta   90.00
_cell.angle_gamma   90.00
#
_symmetry.space_group_name_H-M   'P 1'
#
loop_
_entity.id
_entity.type
_entity.pdbx_description
1 polymer ?
#
loop_
_entity_poly.entity_id
_entity_poly.type
_entity_poly.pdbx_seq_one_letter_code
_entity_poly.pdbx_strand_id
1 'polypeptide(L)'
;PRNDYGVYVARNARFWISEQQPPPVRIGDTVVRLKSPIVEAGGRFPSVSVLTAVKLPTGSFDHLSGSGSLDLQLALLVSQRIGASVVLHYNLARTKLGTPDQHVGFPLKSAIISQMFAFEYIASDRLSVIGQILGNTSPFPKGMLGPLDRTAYEINAGIKYVMKEDLRLEVGLIENVSQFQNTPDVGVHARLELTL
;
A
#
# COMPACT_ATOMS: atom_id res chain seq x y z
N PRO A 1 -14.42 -28.92 15.03
CA PRO A 1 -14.37 -27.55 15.49
C PRO A 1 -14.54 -26.64 14.28
N ARG A 2 -15.66 -25.91 14.22
CA ARG A 2 -15.88 -24.88 13.21
C ARG A 2 -14.91 -23.74 13.47
N ASN A 3 -14.00 -23.49 12.57
CA ASN A 3 -13.21 -22.27 12.57
C ASN A 3 -14.06 -21.15 11.96
N ASP A 4 -14.74 -20.43 12.83
CA ASP A 4 -15.61 -19.34 12.42
C ASP A 4 -14.78 -18.06 12.27
N TYR A 5 -14.57 -17.59 11.06
CA TYR A 5 -13.92 -16.32 10.80
C TYR A 5 -14.94 -15.20 10.93
N GLY A 6 -14.79 -14.36 11.94
CA GLY A 6 -15.66 -13.22 12.17
C GLY A 6 -14.88 -11.98 12.55
N VAL A 7 -15.30 -10.81 12.05
CA VAL A 7 -14.81 -9.52 12.51
C VAL A 7 -15.72 -9.05 13.64
N TYR A 8 -15.14 -8.78 14.80
CA TYR A 8 -15.84 -8.22 15.95
C TYR A 8 -15.80 -6.69 15.86
N VAL A 9 -16.93 -6.05 15.60
CA VAL A 9 -17.01 -4.61 15.31
C VAL A 9 -17.50 -3.79 16.49
N ALA A 10 -18.07 -4.41 17.49
CA ALA A 10 -18.42 -3.78 18.76
C ALA A 10 -18.53 -4.85 19.84
N ARG A 11 -18.61 -4.45 21.12
CA ARG A 11 -18.65 -5.39 22.25
C ARG A 11 -19.67 -6.54 22.10
N ASN A 12 -20.69 -6.39 21.25
CA ASN A 12 -21.78 -7.38 21.08
C ASN A 12 -22.18 -7.61 19.60
N ALA A 13 -21.46 -7.09 18.61
CA ALA A 13 -21.80 -7.31 17.21
C ALA A 13 -20.71 -8.16 16.53
N ARG A 14 -21.16 -9.26 15.94
CA ARG A 14 -20.31 -10.18 15.18
C ARG A 14 -20.79 -10.19 13.73
N PHE A 15 -19.90 -9.81 12.80
CA PHE A 15 -20.16 -9.90 11.37
C PHE A 15 -19.45 -11.12 10.81
N TRP A 16 -20.20 -11.98 10.13
CA TRP A 16 -19.65 -13.10 9.40
C TRP A 16 -19.19 -12.61 8.04
N ILE A 17 -17.91 -12.84 7.72
CA ILE A 17 -17.36 -12.45 6.43
C ILE A 17 -17.31 -13.68 5.51
N SER A 18 -17.09 -14.85 6.04
CA SER A 18 -17.13 -16.12 5.29
C SER A 18 -17.38 -17.29 6.22
N GLU A 19 -18.21 -18.24 5.78
CA GLU A 19 -18.42 -19.52 6.47
C GLU A 19 -17.44 -20.60 6.00
N GLN A 20 -16.71 -20.34 4.92
CA GLN A 20 -15.78 -21.30 4.34
C GLN A 20 -14.34 -20.97 4.72
N GLN A 21 -13.58 -21.99 5.03
CA GLN A 21 -12.14 -21.87 5.26
C GLN A 21 -11.46 -21.43 3.95
N PRO A 22 -10.81 -20.27 3.88
CA PRO A 22 -10.15 -19.87 2.64
C PRO A 22 -9.03 -20.85 2.31
N PRO A 23 -8.83 -21.23 1.04
CA PRO A 23 -7.67 -21.99 0.64
C PRO A 23 -6.38 -21.23 0.96
N PRO A 24 -5.26 -21.93 1.14
CA PRO A 24 -4.00 -21.35 1.62
C PRO A 24 -3.38 -20.33 0.66
N VAL A 25 -3.73 -20.38 -0.63
CA VAL A 25 -3.23 -19.46 -1.65
C VAL A 25 -4.39 -19.00 -2.54
N ARG A 26 -4.49 -17.68 -2.76
CA ARG A 26 -5.49 -17.07 -3.64
C ARG A 26 -4.91 -15.92 -4.43
N ILE A 27 -5.45 -15.70 -5.62
CA ILE A 27 -5.18 -14.51 -6.42
C ILE A 27 -6.09 -13.40 -5.90
N GLY A 28 -5.50 -12.26 -5.58
CA GLY A 28 -6.21 -11.04 -5.18
C GLY A 28 -6.72 -10.22 -6.36
N ASP A 29 -7.12 -9.00 -6.08
CA ASP A 29 -7.50 -8.04 -7.11
C ASP A 29 -6.30 -7.67 -7.99
N THR A 30 -6.50 -7.67 -9.30
CA THR A 30 -5.48 -7.24 -10.26
C THR A 30 -5.40 -5.72 -10.30
N VAL A 31 -4.18 -5.18 -10.22
CA VAL A 31 -3.96 -3.73 -10.30
C VAL A 31 -3.07 -3.41 -11.50
N VAL A 32 -3.61 -2.61 -12.41
CA VAL A 32 -2.86 -2.06 -13.55
C VAL A 32 -2.44 -0.64 -13.21
N ARG A 33 -1.16 -0.34 -13.42
CA ARG A 33 -0.58 0.98 -13.14
C ARG A 33 0.11 1.54 -14.37
N LEU A 34 -0.08 2.84 -14.60
CA LEU A 34 0.64 3.61 -15.60
C LEU A 34 1.32 4.80 -14.92
N LYS A 35 2.63 4.90 -15.06
CA LYS A 35 3.43 6.03 -14.57
C LYS A 35 3.90 6.86 -15.75
N SER A 36 3.63 8.16 -15.72
CA SER A 36 4.01 9.12 -16.76
C SER A 36 4.90 10.19 -16.15
N PRO A 37 6.14 10.38 -16.62
CA PRO A 37 6.97 11.49 -16.21
C PRO A 37 6.36 12.81 -16.74
N ILE A 38 6.33 13.84 -15.90
CA ILE A 38 5.88 15.19 -16.24
C ILE A 38 7.09 16.14 -16.28
N VAL A 39 7.97 16.02 -15.30
CA VAL A 39 9.21 16.80 -15.20
C VAL A 39 10.34 15.79 -14.92
N GLU A 40 11.35 15.80 -15.77
CA GLU A 40 12.56 15.05 -15.53
C GLU A 40 13.49 15.77 -14.57
N ALA A 41 14.22 15.00 -13.77
CA ALA A 41 15.20 15.56 -12.84
C ALA A 41 16.29 16.32 -13.61
N GLY A 42 16.49 17.59 -13.28
CA GLY A 42 17.52 18.43 -13.89
C GLY A 42 18.24 19.27 -12.84
N GLY A 43 19.46 18.87 -12.45
CA GLY A 43 20.27 19.63 -11.49
C GLY A 43 19.58 19.84 -10.13
N ARG A 44 19.03 21.03 -9.90
CA ARG A 44 18.35 21.38 -8.63
C ARG A 44 16.83 21.13 -8.62
N PHE A 45 16.25 20.75 -9.77
CA PHE A 45 14.81 20.56 -9.88
C PHE A 45 14.44 19.11 -9.59
N PRO A 46 13.35 18.87 -8.84
CA PRO A 46 12.84 17.53 -8.60
C PRO A 46 12.29 16.91 -9.88
N SER A 47 12.36 15.60 -9.97
CA SER A 47 11.52 14.88 -10.93
C SER A 47 10.10 14.79 -10.41
N VAL A 48 9.14 14.97 -11.31
CA VAL A 48 7.71 14.86 -11.01
C VAL A 48 7.08 13.90 -11.99
N SER A 49 6.31 12.94 -11.47
CA SER A 49 5.55 11.99 -12.28
C SER A 49 4.12 11.90 -11.77
N VAL A 50 3.21 11.56 -12.67
CA VAL A 50 1.84 11.18 -12.33
C VAL A 50 1.71 9.66 -12.49
N LEU A 51 1.06 9.02 -11.54
CA LEU A 51 0.70 7.62 -11.61
C LEU A 51 -0.82 7.49 -11.57
N THR A 52 -1.36 6.77 -12.55
CA THR A 52 -2.75 6.32 -12.55
C THR A 52 -2.79 4.83 -12.31
N ALA A 53 -3.77 4.35 -11.56
CA ALA A 53 -3.98 2.94 -11.36
C ALA A 53 -5.45 2.58 -11.39
N VAL A 54 -5.72 1.37 -11.85
CA VAL A 54 -7.04 0.74 -11.85
C VAL A 54 -6.92 -0.61 -11.16
N LYS A 55 -7.68 -0.80 -10.10
CA LYS A 55 -7.84 -2.11 -9.45
C LYS A 55 -9.09 -2.77 -10.01
N LEU A 56 -8.92 -3.93 -10.60
CA LEU A 56 -9.97 -4.77 -11.16
C LEU A 56 -10.44 -5.78 -10.12
N PRO A 57 -11.75 -6.02 -9.97
CA PRO A 57 -12.31 -6.97 -8.99
C PRO A 57 -12.12 -8.43 -9.45
N THR A 58 -10.88 -8.87 -9.57
CA THR A 58 -10.53 -10.25 -9.97
C THR A 58 -10.42 -11.21 -8.79
N GLY A 59 -10.30 -10.68 -7.58
CA GLY A 59 -10.37 -11.44 -6.34
C GLY A 59 -11.81 -11.75 -5.95
N SER A 60 -11.99 -12.59 -4.94
CA SER A 60 -13.30 -12.95 -4.39
C SER A 60 -13.54 -12.29 -3.05
N PHE A 61 -14.68 -11.59 -2.92
CA PHE A 61 -15.09 -11.01 -1.64
C PHE A 61 -15.37 -12.08 -0.59
N ASP A 62 -16.10 -13.14 -0.95
CA ASP A 62 -16.49 -14.23 -0.04
C ASP A 62 -15.28 -14.96 0.57
N HIS A 63 -14.16 -14.87 -0.11
CA HIS A 63 -12.93 -15.52 0.32
C HIS A 63 -11.86 -14.55 0.82
N LEU A 64 -12.22 -13.27 1.01
CA LEU A 64 -11.33 -12.23 1.49
C LEU A 64 -10.09 -11.99 0.61
N SER A 65 -10.13 -12.37 -0.66
CA SER A 65 -9.03 -12.16 -1.61
C SER A 65 -9.20 -10.92 -2.49
N GLY A 66 -10.35 -10.25 -2.42
CA GLY A 66 -10.63 -9.02 -3.13
C GLY A 66 -11.81 -8.26 -2.53
N SER A 67 -11.99 -7.00 -2.92
CA SER A 67 -13.08 -6.15 -2.44
C SER A 67 -14.36 -6.26 -3.29
N GLY A 68 -14.33 -6.98 -4.42
CA GLY A 68 -15.44 -7.05 -5.36
C GLY A 68 -15.77 -5.71 -6.05
N SER A 69 -14.89 -4.71 -5.96
CA SER A 69 -15.14 -3.39 -6.52
C SER A 69 -13.99 -2.86 -7.36
N LEU A 70 -14.31 -2.02 -8.35
CA LEU A 70 -13.34 -1.31 -9.16
C LEU A 70 -12.90 -0.05 -8.43
N ASP A 71 -11.59 0.10 -8.20
CA ASP A 71 -11.01 1.32 -7.61
C ASP A 71 -10.15 2.05 -8.63
N LEU A 72 -10.15 3.39 -8.53
CA LEU A 72 -9.36 4.26 -9.40
C LEU A 72 -8.42 5.11 -8.55
N GLN A 73 -7.13 5.11 -8.88
CA GLN A 73 -6.12 5.90 -8.17
C GLN A 73 -5.46 6.91 -9.10
N LEU A 74 -5.25 8.10 -8.56
CA LEU A 74 -4.37 9.12 -9.12
C LEU A 74 -3.34 9.49 -8.06
N ALA A 75 -2.06 9.51 -8.44
CA ALA A 75 -0.97 9.87 -7.55
C ALA A 75 0.02 10.85 -8.21
N LEU A 76 0.53 11.75 -7.38
CA LEU A 76 1.67 12.62 -7.68
C LEU A 76 2.90 12.04 -6.99
N LEU A 77 3.97 11.86 -7.75
CA LEU A 77 5.25 11.30 -7.30
C LEU A 77 6.32 12.37 -7.51
N VAL A 78 7.00 12.74 -6.45
CA VAL A 78 8.09 13.74 -6.48
C VAL A 78 9.35 13.10 -5.94
N SER A 79 10.46 13.28 -6.64
CA SER A 79 11.77 12.78 -6.18
C SER A 79 12.82 13.84 -6.38
N GLN A 80 13.63 14.06 -5.34
CA GLN A 80 14.70 15.06 -5.33
C GLN A 80 16.02 14.43 -4.90
N ARG A 81 17.04 14.53 -5.74
CA ARG A 81 18.40 14.16 -5.38
C ARG A 81 19.09 15.32 -4.66
N ILE A 82 19.69 15.02 -3.51
CA ILE A 82 20.45 15.96 -2.70
C ILE A 82 21.91 15.48 -2.64
N GLY A 83 22.78 16.21 -3.33
CA GLY A 83 24.18 15.81 -3.48
C GLY A 83 24.33 14.50 -4.25
N ALA A 84 25.37 13.73 -3.94
CA ALA A 84 25.70 12.51 -4.64
C ALA A 84 24.96 11.28 -4.07
N SER A 85 24.65 11.29 -2.78
CA SER A 85 24.29 10.06 -2.04
C SER A 85 22.88 10.04 -1.47
N VAL A 86 22.11 11.11 -1.57
CA VAL A 86 20.78 11.16 -0.94
C VAL A 86 19.70 11.41 -1.98
N VAL A 87 18.62 10.64 -1.90
CA VAL A 87 17.40 10.90 -2.67
C VAL A 87 16.21 10.93 -1.72
N LEU A 88 15.41 11.99 -1.82
CA LEU A 88 14.14 12.12 -1.11
C LEU A 88 13.00 11.84 -2.07
N HIS A 89 11.98 11.16 -1.58
CA HIS A 89 10.77 10.88 -2.34
C HIS A 89 9.55 11.31 -1.52
N TYR A 90 8.58 11.91 -2.20
CA TYR A 90 7.27 12.18 -1.64
C TYR A 90 6.19 11.75 -2.64
N ASN A 91 5.25 10.94 -2.18
CA ASN A 91 4.13 10.50 -2.98
C ASN A 91 2.82 10.86 -2.28
N LEU A 92 1.88 11.40 -3.04
CA LEU A 92 0.54 11.69 -2.58
C LEU A 92 -0.45 11.05 -3.55
N ALA A 93 -1.32 10.20 -3.05
CA ALA A 93 -2.30 9.51 -3.86
C ALA A 93 -3.71 9.70 -3.31
N ARG A 94 -4.69 9.77 -4.21
CA ARG A 94 -6.11 9.67 -3.91
C ARG A 94 -6.67 8.47 -4.67
N THR A 95 -7.30 7.56 -3.93
CA THR A 95 -7.99 6.40 -4.49
C THR A 95 -9.48 6.58 -4.32
N LYS A 96 -10.22 6.66 -5.42
CA LYS A 96 -11.68 6.56 -5.42
C LYS A 96 -12.03 5.09 -5.26
N LEU A 97 -12.75 4.76 -4.21
CA LEU A 97 -13.22 3.42 -3.93
C LEU A 97 -14.50 3.15 -4.71
N GLY A 98 -14.58 1.98 -5.31
CA GLY A 98 -15.84 1.47 -5.85
C GLY A 98 -16.78 1.02 -4.74
N THR A 99 -18.02 0.74 -5.10
CA THR A 99 -18.99 0.14 -4.19
C THR A 99 -18.85 -1.37 -4.27
N PRO A 100 -18.54 -2.07 -3.17
CA PRO A 100 -18.52 -3.53 -3.16
C PRO A 100 -19.87 -4.10 -3.57
N ASP A 101 -19.86 -5.19 -4.33
CA ASP A 101 -21.09 -5.87 -4.78
C ASP A 101 -21.93 -6.41 -3.64
N GLN A 102 -21.28 -6.73 -2.52
CA GLN A 102 -21.94 -7.21 -1.31
C GLN A 102 -22.08 -6.09 -0.28
N HIS A 103 -23.23 -6.01 0.37
CA HIS A 103 -23.49 -5.06 1.45
C HIS A 103 -22.65 -5.44 2.66
N VAL A 104 -21.58 -4.69 2.90
CA VAL A 104 -20.74 -4.84 4.10
C VAL A 104 -21.46 -4.45 5.40
N GLY A 105 -22.72 -4.06 5.32
CA GLY A 105 -23.55 -3.70 6.48
C GLY A 105 -23.24 -2.32 7.09
N PHE A 106 -22.27 -1.59 6.55
CA PHE A 106 -21.90 -0.24 7.00
C PHE A 106 -21.40 0.63 5.83
N PRO A 107 -21.57 1.97 5.91
CA PRO A 107 -21.11 2.87 4.86
C PRO A 107 -19.58 2.91 4.79
N LEU A 108 -19.06 2.95 3.57
CA LEU A 108 -17.66 3.22 3.29
C LEU A 108 -17.48 4.66 2.77
N LYS A 109 -16.32 5.24 2.99
CA LYS A 109 -15.94 6.48 2.33
C LYS A 109 -15.77 6.24 0.83
N SER A 110 -16.10 7.24 0.04
CA SER A 110 -15.93 7.16 -1.42
C SER A 110 -14.47 7.27 -1.87
N ALA A 111 -13.57 7.69 -1.00
CA ALA A 111 -12.15 7.81 -1.32
C ALA A 111 -11.27 7.71 -0.08
N ILE A 112 -10.03 7.26 -0.31
CA ILE A 112 -8.92 7.29 0.65
C ILE A 112 -7.77 8.13 0.10
N ILE A 113 -6.96 8.66 1.02
CA ILE A 113 -5.73 9.39 0.71
C ILE A 113 -4.58 8.57 1.27
N SER A 114 -3.56 8.36 0.45
CA SER A 114 -2.31 7.74 0.81
C SER A 114 -1.18 8.73 0.60
N GLN A 115 -0.25 8.79 1.55
CA GLN A 115 0.95 9.60 1.45
C GLN A 115 2.16 8.80 1.87
N MET A 116 3.28 9.01 1.21
CA MET A 116 4.54 8.37 1.52
C MET A 116 5.65 9.39 1.46
N PHE A 117 6.48 9.38 2.47
CA PHE A 117 7.78 10.02 2.44
C PHE A 117 8.86 8.95 2.53
N ALA A 118 9.85 9.00 1.63
CA ALA A 118 10.97 8.08 1.66
C ALA A 118 12.30 8.81 1.53
N PHE A 119 13.29 8.23 2.15
CA PHE A 119 14.69 8.61 2.12
C PHE A 119 15.50 7.42 1.61
N GLU A 120 16.30 7.64 0.56
CA GLU A 120 17.26 6.67 0.06
C GLU A 120 18.67 7.22 0.23
N TYR A 121 19.54 6.45 0.91
CA TYR A 121 20.95 6.72 1.02
C TYR A 121 21.73 5.76 0.13
N ILE A 122 22.41 6.30 -0.88
CA ILE A 122 23.24 5.56 -1.83
C ILE A 122 24.62 5.36 -1.18
N ALA A 123 24.82 4.18 -0.60
CA ALA A 123 26.06 3.84 0.10
C ALA A 123 27.18 3.46 -0.88
N SER A 124 26.84 2.91 -2.05
CA SER A 124 27.74 2.62 -3.16
C SER A 124 26.97 2.50 -4.48
N ASP A 125 27.66 2.28 -5.59
CA ASP A 125 27.04 2.06 -6.90
C ASP A 125 26.07 0.87 -6.93
N ARG A 126 26.18 -0.03 -5.96
CA ARG A 126 25.37 -1.25 -5.90
C ARG A 126 24.44 -1.31 -4.68
N LEU A 127 24.66 -0.49 -3.66
CA LEU A 127 23.93 -0.62 -2.40
C LEU A 127 23.31 0.71 -2.00
N SER A 128 22.00 0.69 -1.75
CA SER A 128 21.28 1.78 -1.11
C SER A 128 20.54 1.29 0.14
N VAL A 129 20.44 2.17 1.12
CA VAL A 129 19.60 1.98 2.30
C VAL A 129 18.37 2.86 2.14
N ILE A 130 17.19 2.30 2.40
CA ILE A 130 15.91 2.98 2.23
C ILE A 130 15.17 3.00 3.56
N GLY A 131 14.66 4.18 3.91
CA GLY A 131 13.70 4.36 4.98
C GLY A 131 12.45 5.06 4.44
N GLN A 132 11.27 4.62 4.84
CA GLN A 132 10.02 5.28 4.42
C GLN A 132 8.96 5.27 5.51
N ILE A 133 8.11 6.27 5.48
CA ILE A 133 6.89 6.35 6.28
C ILE A 133 5.71 6.43 5.32
N LEU A 134 4.74 5.56 5.52
CA LEU A 134 3.52 5.48 4.75
C LEU A 134 2.34 5.82 5.64
N GLY A 135 1.43 6.67 5.18
CA GLY A 135 0.18 7.00 5.85
C GLY A 135 -1.02 6.75 4.94
N ASN A 136 -2.00 5.99 5.41
CA ASN A 136 -3.23 5.70 4.68
C ASN A 136 -4.45 6.08 5.51
N THR A 137 -5.33 6.93 4.98
CA THR A 137 -6.61 7.18 5.64
C THR A 137 -7.49 5.95 5.55
N SER A 138 -8.25 5.69 6.62
CA SER A 138 -9.18 4.55 6.65
C SER A 138 -10.33 4.73 5.66
N PRO A 139 -10.81 3.64 5.03
CA PRO A 139 -12.04 3.63 4.24
C PRO A 139 -13.30 3.75 5.12
N PHE A 140 -13.19 3.55 6.43
CA PHE A 140 -14.32 3.59 7.36
C PHE A 140 -14.55 5.00 7.89
N PRO A 141 -15.82 5.45 8.06
CA PRO A 141 -16.15 6.69 8.73
C PRO A 141 -15.66 6.69 10.19
N LYS A 142 -15.27 7.87 10.70
CA LYS A 142 -14.82 8.02 12.08
C LYS A 142 -15.91 7.64 13.08
N GLY A 143 -15.52 6.99 14.17
CA GLY A 143 -16.38 6.59 15.27
C GLY A 143 -17.19 5.32 15.02
N MET A 144 -16.95 4.63 13.89
CA MET A 144 -17.73 3.46 13.52
C MET A 144 -17.11 2.13 13.94
N LEU A 145 -15.80 1.98 13.73
CA LEU A 145 -15.10 0.69 13.88
C LEU A 145 -13.90 0.74 14.84
N GLY A 146 -13.85 1.73 15.73
CA GLY A 146 -12.76 1.86 16.70
C GLY A 146 -11.40 2.05 16.04
N PRO A 147 -10.42 1.14 16.24
CA PRO A 147 -9.08 1.30 15.65
C PRO A 147 -9.06 1.30 14.12
N LEU A 148 -9.99 0.59 13.46
CA LEU A 148 -10.03 0.44 12.01
C LEU A 148 -10.43 1.73 11.27
N ASP A 149 -11.05 2.70 11.93
CA ASP A 149 -11.46 3.98 11.32
C ASP A 149 -10.37 5.06 11.35
N ARG A 150 -9.23 4.76 11.91
CA ARG A 150 -8.08 5.67 12.05
C ARG A 150 -7.15 5.59 10.84
N THR A 151 -6.37 6.65 10.66
CA THR A 151 -5.26 6.64 9.70
C THR A 151 -4.21 5.63 10.14
N ALA A 152 -3.84 4.71 9.26
CA ALA A 152 -2.75 3.76 9.48
C ALA A 152 -1.41 4.42 9.10
N TYR A 153 -0.40 4.21 9.94
CA TYR A 153 0.98 4.65 9.68
C TYR A 153 1.91 3.45 9.78
N GLU A 154 2.73 3.27 8.76
CA GLU A 154 3.73 2.21 8.67
C GLU A 154 5.11 2.82 8.44
N ILE A 155 6.13 2.26 9.09
CA ILE A 155 7.53 2.53 8.80
C ILE A 155 8.11 1.32 8.10
N ASN A 156 8.84 1.58 7.02
CA ASN A 156 9.58 0.56 6.32
C ASN A 156 11.06 0.93 6.32
N ALA A 157 11.92 -0.03 6.57
CA ALA A 157 13.36 0.10 6.43
C ALA A 157 13.91 -1.07 5.62
N GLY A 158 14.78 -0.80 4.68
CA GLY A 158 15.28 -1.84 3.78
C GLY A 158 16.56 -1.47 3.06
N ILE A 159 17.01 -2.40 2.28
CA ILE A 159 18.16 -2.26 1.39
C ILE A 159 17.75 -2.56 -0.04
N LYS A 160 18.36 -1.84 -0.96
CA LYS A 160 18.28 -2.08 -2.41
C LYS A 160 19.67 -2.44 -2.91
N TYR A 161 19.79 -3.58 -3.58
CA TYR A 161 21.05 -4.09 -4.09
C TYR A 161 20.98 -4.31 -5.60
N VAL A 162 21.90 -3.70 -6.36
CA VAL A 162 22.05 -3.88 -7.80
C VAL A 162 22.90 -5.13 -8.04
N MET A 163 22.23 -6.22 -8.40
CA MET A 163 22.90 -7.50 -8.69
C MET A 163 23.61 -7.47 -10.06
N LYS A 164 22.92 -6.87 -11.05
CA LYS A 164 23.40 -6.61 -12.42
C LYS A 164 22.81 -5.30 -12.91
N GLU A 165 23.25 -4.80 -14.08
CA GLU A 165 22.74 -3.54 -14.66
C GLU A 165 21.22 -3.53 -14.82
N ASP A 166 20.65 -4.67 -15.13
CA ASP A 166 19.23 -4.91 -15.38
C ASP A 166 18.47 -5.56 -14.21
N LEU A 167 19.18 -6.01 -13.15
CA LEU A 167 18.59 -6.79 -12.06
C LEU A 167 18.83 -6.17 -10.69
N ARG A 168 17.76 -5.85 -9.96
CA ARG A 168 17.79 -5.27 -8.63
C ARG A 168 17.00 -6.12 -7.64
N LEU A 169 17.56 -6.27 -6.45
CA LEU A 169 16.90 -6.91 -5.30
C LEU A 169 16.63 -5.83 -4.24
N GLU A 170 15.43 -5.82 -3.73
CA GLU A 170 15.04 -5.00 -2.58
C GLU A 170 14.51 -5.92 -1.48
N VAL A 171 14.99 -5.74 -0.26
CA VAL A 171 14.53 -6.46 0.93
C VAL A 171 14.30 -5.45 2.05
N GLY A 172 13.20 -5.57 2.74
CA GLY A 172 12.87 -4.65 3.82
C GLY A 172 11.95 -5.24 4.87
N LEU A 173 11.90 -4.52 5.99
CA LEU A 173 11.02 -4.77 7.11
C LEU A 173 9.96 -3.67 7.15
N ILE A 174 8.76 -4.07 7.47
CA ILE A 174 7.60 -3.19 7.65
C ILE A 174 7.18 -3.30 9.11
N GLU A 175 6.95 -2.17 9.75
CA GLU A 175 6.44 -2.13 11.12
C GLU A 175 5.35 -1.07 11.24
N ASN A 176 4.35 -1.38 12.04
CA ASN A 176 3.27 -0.48 12.39
C ASN A 176 3.73 0.53 13.44
N VAL A 177 3.64 1.83 13.15
CA VAL A 177 4.05 2.90 14.09
C VAL A 177 3.05 3.09 15.22
N SER A 178 1.81 2.76 14.99
CA SER A 178 0.74 2.95 15.96
C SER A 178 0.21 1.59 16.40
N GLN A 179 0.05 1.40 17.70
CA GLN A 179 -0.56 0.18 18.31
C GLN A 179 -2.03 -0.02 17.90
N PHE A 180 -2.40 0.40 16.68
CA PHE A 180 -3.73 0.22 16.15
C PHE A 180 -3.77 -1.07 15.32
N GLN A 181 -4.75 -1.90 15.60
CA GLN A 181 -4.97 -3.23 15.01
C GLN A 181 -5.42 -3.17 13.53
N ASN A 182 -5.00 -2.15 12.76
CA ASN A 182 -5.41 -1.94 11.37
C ASN A 182 -4.32 -2.19 10.35
N THR A 183 -3.12 -2.56 10.79
CA THR A 183 -1.98 -2.94 9.96
C THR A 183 -1.25 -4.14 10.59
N PRO A 184 -0.48 -4.93 9.82
CA PRO A 184 0.38 -5.97 10.37
C PRO A 184 1.40 -5.40 11.36
N ASP A 185 1.65 -6.07 12.47
CA ASP A 185 2.63 -5.62 13.47
C ASP A 185 4.05 -5.63 12.90
N VAL A 186 4.42 -6.70 12.20
CA VAL A 186 5.71 -6.85 11.52
C VAL A 186 5.52 -7.57 10.20
N GLY A 187 6.14 -7.06 9.16
CA GLY A 187 6.16 -7.67 7.84
C GLY A 187 7.56 -7.69 7.23
N VAL A 188 7.79 -8.65 6.35
CA VAL A 188 8.99 -8.71 5.51
C VAL A 188 8.55 -8.62 4.06
N HIS A 189 9.21 -7.79 3.28
CA HIS A 189 9.00 -7.77 1.84
C HIS A 189 10.30 -8.04 1.10
N ALA A 190 10.17 -8.69 -0.05
CA ALA A 190 11.25 -8.85 -1.01
C ALA A 190 10.70 -8.54 -2.42
N ARG A 191 11.48 -7.77 -3.19
CA ARG A 191 11.15 -7.40 -4.57
C ARG A 191 12.34 -7.68 -5.46
N LEU A 192 12.09 -8.34 -6.58
CA LEU A 192 13.03 -8.48 -7.65
C LEU A 192 12.54 -7.65 -8.83
N GLU A 193 13.39 -6.75 -9.33
CA GLU A 193 13.08 -5.86 -10.45
C GLU A 193 14.01 -6.18 -11.60
N LEU A 194 13.42 -6.46 -12.76
CA LEU A 194 14.12 -6.65 -14.03
C LEU A 194 13.76 -5.49 -14.95
N THR A 195 14.77 -4.80 -15.46
CA THR A 195 14.60 -3.74 -16.46
C THR A 195 14.91 -4.34 -17.85
N LEU A 196 13.93 -4.31 -18.75
CA LEU A 196 14.05 -4.82 -20.14
C LEU A 196 14.50 -3.71 -21.07
#